data_60093cf37ee32bae44f4def0d323c2c9
#
_entry.id   60093cf37ee32bae44f4def0d323c2c9
#
_cell.length_a   1.000
_cell.length_b   1.000
_cell.length_c   1.000
_cell.angle_alpha   90.00
_cell.angle_beta   90.00
_cell.angle_gamma   90.00
#
_symmetry.space_group_name_H-M   'P 1'
#
loop_
_entity.id
_entity.type
_entity.pdbx_description
1 polymer ?
#
loop_
_entity_poly.entity_id
_entity_poly.type
_entity_poly.pdbx_seq_one_letter_code
_entity_poly.pdbx_strand_id
1 'polypeptide(L)'
;LIYGNRNHNSIIFFEELEGLKNKYMQRFNFINILSREKTESAINHGRIDKDKLATMEHMLSFKSFDSIYLCGPEQMIFTTRDFFETLGIDRHKIHFELFTTPEQNSQKKEIIVNQPVSDEGSKSNITLKLDGRTVDFKLSLNGQSILDAALQQGADLPYACKGGVCCTCRAKLLSGQVIMDVNYALEPEEVEQGFILTCQSHPLTENVVIDFDIK
;
A
#
# COMPACT_ATOMS: atom_id res chain seq x y z
N LEU A 1 -2.15 18.68 -10.73
CA LEU A 1 -0.97 17.93 -10.31
C LEU A 1 -0.22 18.71 -9.23
N ILE A 2 -0.01 18.10 -8.06
CA ILE A 2 0.89 18.61 -7.01
C ILE A 2 2.14 17.74 -7.06
N TYR A 3 3.31 18.33 -7.31
CA TYR A 3 4.53 17.59 -7.59
C TYR A 3 5.68 18.02 -6.67
N GLY A 4 6.07 17.11 -5.76
CA GLY A 4 7.15 17.31 -4.80
C GLY A 4 8.52 16.92 -5.36
N ASN A 5 9.49 17.83 -5.32
CA ASN A 5 10.87 17.61 -5.74
C ASN A 5 11.88 18.20 -4.75
N ARG A 6 13.17 17.88 -4.90
CA ARG A 6 14.22 18.48 -4.06
C ARG A 6 14.51 19.92 -4.47
N ASN A 7 14.70 20.13 -5.75
CA ASN A 7 15.01 21.41 -6.37
C ASN A 7 14.49 21.41 -7.81
N HIS A 8 14.55 22.54 -8.49
CA HIS A 8 14.07 22.72 -9.84
C HIS A 8 14.72 21.73 -10.84
N ASN A 9 16.04 21.53 -10.73
CA ASN A 9 16.78 20.65 -11.64
C ASN A 9 16.43 19.17 -11.47
N SER A 10 15.75 18.78 -10.39
CA SER A 10 15.30 17.40 -10.15
C SER A 10 13.88 17.11 -10.65
N ILE A 11 13.20 18.09 -11.24
CA ILE A 11 11.84 17.92 -11.77
C ILE A 11 11.92 17.15 -13.10
N ILE A 12 11.44 15.93 -13.09
CA ILE A 12 11.34 15.11 -14.30
C ILE A 12 10.17 15.62 -15.16
N PHE A 13 10.35 15.68 -16.48
CA PHE A 13 9.34 16.16 -17.43
C PHE A 13 8.86 17.60 -17.20
N PHE A 14 9.73 18.48 -16.68
CA PHE A 14 9.34 19.86 -16.34
C PHE A 14 8.77 20.62 -17.54
N GLU A 15 9.49 20.61 -18.68
CA GLU A 15 9.07 21.33 -19.89
C GLU A 15 7.77 20.77 -20.46
N GLU A 16 7.60 19.44 -20.46
CA GLU A 16 6.38 18.78 -20.91
C GLU A 16 5.19 19.14 -20.02
N LEU A 17 5.38 19.17 -18.68
CA LEU A 17 4.34 19.53 -17.74
C LEU A 17 3.95 21.01 -17.84
N GLU A 18 4.91 21.93 -18.01
CA GLU A 18 4.63 23.32 -18.29
C GLU A 18 3.95 23.52 -19.67
N GLY A 19 4.36 22.75 -20.65
CA GLY A 19 3.69 22.71 -21.97
C GLY A 19 2.22 22.27 -21.86
N LEU A 20 1.95 21.24 -21.06
CA LEU A 20 0.56 20.79 -20.79
C LEU A 20 -0.24 21.86 -20.03
N LYS A 21 0.38 22.50 -19.02
CA LYS A 21 -0.25 23.62 -18.28
C LYS A 21 -0.62 24.77 -19.22
N ASN A 22 0.29 25.18 -20.10
CA ASN A 22 0.02 26.22 -21.08
C ASN A 22 -1.09 25.84 -22.06
N LYS A 23 -1.11 24.57 -22.51
CA LYS A 23 -2.13 24.05 -23.45
C LYS A 23 -3.51 23.93 -22.80
N TYR A 24 -3.57 23.56 -21.51
CA TYR A 24 -4.82 23.23 -20.81
C TYR A 24 -5.04 24.11 -19.58
N MET A 25 -4.74 25.40 -19.66
CA MET A 25 -4.72 26.39 -18.54
C MET A 25 -5.96 26.32 -17.62
N GLN A 26 -7.15 26.06 -18.17
CA GLN A 26 -8.39 25.97 -17.39
C GLN A 26 -8.68 24.57 -16.82
N ARG A 27 -7.91 23.56 -17.22
CA ARG A 27 -8.17 22.14 -16.91
C ARG A 27 -7.00 21.47 -16.22
N PHE A 28 -5.80 22.02 -16.32
CA PHE A 28 -4.60 21.44 -15.74
C PHE A 28 -3.90 22.46 -14.86
N ASN A 29 -3.93 22.21 -13.54
CA ASN A 29 -3.20 22.99 -12.55
C ASN A 29 -1.94 22.24 -12.16
N PHE A 30 -0.77 22.88 -12.24
CA PHE A 30 0.53 22.31 -11.94
C PHE A 30 1.21 23.09 -10.83
N ILE A 31 1.38 22.48 -9.66
CA ILE A 31 1.96 23.07 -8.45
C ILE A 31 3.23 22.30 -8.10
N ASN A 32 4.38 22.96 -8.21
CA ASN A 32 5.66 22.42 -7.79
C ASN A 32 5.93 22.76 -6.33
N ILE A 33 6.38 21.77 -5.54
CA ILE A 33 6.82 21.94 -4.15
C ILE A 33 8.27 21.51 -4.05
N LEU A 34 9.17 22.44 -3.70
CA LEU A 34 10.61 22.22 -3.65
C LEU A 34 11.10 22.15 -2.21
N SER A 35 11.62 20.98 -1.80
CA SER A 35 11.98 20.74 -0.40
C SER A 35 13.35 21.25 0.02
N ARG A 36 14.24 21.55 -0.94
CA ARG A 36 15.63 22.00 -0.67
C ARG A 36 16.00 23.29 -1.41
N GLU A 37 15.07 23.92 -2.08
CA GLU A 37 15.28 25.17 -2.80
C GLU A 37 14.30 26.21 -2.27
N LYS A 38 14.79 27.43 -2.02
CA LYS A 38 13.93 28.54 -1.60
C LYS A 38 13.11 29.00 -2.79
N THR A 39 11.83 29.21 -2.57
CA THR A 39 10.88 29.72 -3.55
C THR A 39 10.30 31.05 -3.06
N GLU A 40 9.79 31.87 -3.95
CA GLU A 40 9.14 33.14 -3.60
C GLU A 40 7.87 32.95 -2.80
N SER A 41 7.16 31.84 -3.06
CA SER A 41 5.91 31.52 -2.39
C SER A 41 6.11 30.40 -1.37
N ALA A 42 5.61 30.59 -0.15
CA ALA A 42 5.64 29.58 0.91
C ALA A 42 4.92 28.28 0.53
N ILE A 43 3.92 28.34 -0.37
CA ILE A 43 3.19 27.15 -0.82
C ILE A 43 4.08 26.22 -1.66
N ASN A 44 5.02 26.79 -2.41
CA ASN A 44 5.93 26.07 -3.28
C ASN A 44 7.19 25.56 -2.56
N HIS A 45 7.40 25.92 -1.28
CA HIS A 45 8.56 25.50 -0.50
C HIS A 45 8.20 24.43 0.54
N GLY A 46 9.09 23.46 0.77
CA GLY A 46 8.98 22.47 1.83
C GLY A 46 8.57 21.09 1.32
N ARG A 47 7.83 20.35 2.13
CA ARG A 47 7.34 19.00 1.82
C ARG A 47 5.82 19.00 1.72
N ILE A 48 5.30 17.97 1.05
CA ILE A 48 3.87 17.64 1.08
C ILE A 48 3.61 16.94 2.41
N ASP A 49 3.20 17.70 3.41
CA ASP A 49 2.83 17.26 4.75
C ASP A 49 1.43 17.77 5.12
N LYS A 50 0.95 17.42 6.30
CA LYS A 50 -0.39 17.78 6.77
C LYS A 50 -0.64 19.29 6.76
N ASP A 51 0.35 20.09 7.18
CA ASP A 51 0.22 21.56 7.27
C ASP A 51 0.17 22.18 5.88
N LYS A 52 0.98 21.67 4.95
CA LYS A 52 0.97 22.06 3.55
C LYS A 52 -0.39 21.74 2.90
N LEU A 53 -0.91 20.52 3.13
CA LEU A 53 -2.22 20.11 2.61
C LEU A 53 -3.35 20.96 3.19
N ALA A 54 -3.31 21.30 4.48
CA ALA A 54 -4.29 22.18 5.11
C ALA A 54 -4.28 23.59 4.48
N THR A 55 -3.09 24.12 4.18
CA THR A 55 -2.95 25.39 3.47
C THR A 55 -3.52 25.31 2.05
N MET A 56 -3.28 24.19 1.36
CA MET A 56 -3.75 23.98 -0.02
C MET A 56 -5.27 23.73 -0.10
N GLU A 57 -5.89 23.16 0.94
CA GLU A 57 -7.35 22.94 0.98
C GLU A 57 -8.14 24.22 0.76
N HIS A 58 -7.67 25.35 1.32
CA HIS A 58 -8.30 26.65 1.14
C HIS A 58 -8.30 27.13 -0.33
N MET A 59 -7.39 26.61 -1.16
CA MET A 59 -7.24 26.99 -2.56
C MET A 59 -7.84 25.99 -3.53
N LEU A 60 -7.78 24.70 -3.19
CA LEU A 60 -8.06 23.60 -4.14
C LEU A 60 -9.37 22.88 -3.87
N SER A 61 -10.00 23.08 -2.69
CA SER A 61 -11.27 22.41 -2.33
C SER A 61 -11.24 20.90 -2.61
N PHE A 62 -10.34 20.17 -1.95
CA PHE A 62 -10.09 18.74 -2.22
C PHE A 62 -11.35 17.86 -2.21
N LYS A 63 -12.37 18.24 -1.43
CA LYS A 63 -13.67 17.54 -1.39
C LYS A 63 -14.40 17.51 -2.73
N SER A 64 -14.09 18.43 -3.62
CA SER A 64 -14.74 18.51 -4.96
C SER A 64 -14.12 17.55 -5.97
N PHE A 65 -13.05 16.84 -5.62
CA PHE A 65 -12.37 15.94 -6.55
C PHE A 65 -13.13 14.62 -6.71
N ASP A 66 -13.21 14.13 -7.93
CA ASP A 66 -13.81 12.84 -8.26
C ASP A 66 -12.90 11.68 -7.84
N SER A 67 -11.60 11.83 -8.07
CA SER A 67 -10.59 10.85 -7.71
C SER A 67 -9.26 11.52 -7.36
N ILE A 68 -8.51 10.92 -6.45
CA ILE A 68 -7.21 11.37 -5.97
C ILE A 68 -6.20 10.24 -6.17
N TYR A 69 -5.08 10.54 -6.79
CA TYR A 69 -4.01 9.58 -7.04
C TYR A 69 -2.75 10.02 -6.33
N LEU A 70 -2.20 9.16 -5.47
CA LEU A 70 -1.02 9.42 -4.66
C LEU A 70 0.12 8.49 -5.09
N CYS A 71 1.30 9.07 -5.33
CA CYS A 71 2.51 8.32 -5.65
C CYS A 71 3.71 9.04 -5.05
N GLY A 72 4.64 8.30 -4.45
CA GLY A 72 5.85 8.87 -3.86
C GLY A 72 6.31 8.15 -2.59
N PRO A 73 7.06 8.83 -1.70
CA PRO A 73 7.52 8.26 -0.45
C PRO A 73 6.35 7.77 0.43
N GLU A 74 6.50 6.60 1.02
CA GLU A 74 5.48 5.94 1.82
C GLU A 74 4.85 6.86 2.88
N GLN A 75 5.68 7.56 3.65
CA GLN A 75 5.19 8.47 4.69
C GLN A 75 4.34 9.61 4.12
N MET A 76 4.71 10.15 2.95
CA MET A 76 3.93 11.19 2.27
C MET A 76 2.56 10.65 1.84
N ILE A 77 2.52 9.45 1.27
CA ILE A 77 1.28 8.80 0.85
C ILE A 77 0.35 8.62 2.04
N PHE A 78 0.81 8.01 3.13
CA PHE A 78 -0.04 7.79 4.31
C PHE A 78 -0.47 9.10 4.97
N THR A 79 0.43 10.07 5.15
CA THR A 79 0.07 11.38 5.70
C THR A 79 -1.01 12.07 4.85
N THR A 80 -0.90 11.97 3.52
CA THR A 80 -1.84 12.60 2.59
C THR A 80 -3.19 11.87 2.60
N ARG A 81 -3.20 10.54 2.57
CA ARG A 81 -4.41 9.72 2.67
C ARG A 81 -5.16 10.03 3.98
N ASP A 82 -4.47 9.94 5.11
CA ASP A 82 -5.06 10.17 6.42
C ASP A 82 -5.63 11.59 6.54
N PHE A 83 -4.96 12.58 5.96
CA PHE A 83 -5.48 13.95 5.89
C PHE A 83 -6.79 14.01 5.09
N PHE A 84 -6.88 13.38 3.92
CA PHE A 84 -8.09 13.37 3.10
C PHE A 84 -9.25 12.61 3.78
N GLU A 85 -8.96 11.51 4.48
CA GLU A 85 -9.96 10.80 5.30
C GLU A 85 -10.49 11.70 6.42
N THR A 86 -9.64 12.51 7.10
CA THR A 86 -10.09 13.48 8.12
C THR A 86 -10.98 14.59 7.55
N LEU A 87 -10.85 14.90 6.25
CA LEU A 87 -11.74 15.80 5.54
C LEU A 87 -13.09 15.15 5.17
N GLY A 88 -13.25 13.84 5.39
CA GLY A 88 -14.44 13.09 5.02
C GLY A 88 -14.49 12.72 3.52
N ILE A 89 -13.35 12.68 2.84
CA ILE A 89 -13.26 12.16 1.47
C ILE A 89 -13.34 10.64 1.53
N ASP A 90 -14.22 10.07 0.70
CA ASP A 90 -14.42 8.62 0.60
C ASP A 90 -13.12 7.92 0.20
N ARG A 91 -12.76 6.86 0.92
CA ARG A 91 -11.57 6.06 0.68
C ARG A 91 -11.50 5.49 -0.74
N HIS A 92 -12.63 5.13 -1.31
CA HIS A 92 -12.71 4.64 -2.69
C HIS A 92 -12.28 5.66 -3.76
N LYS A 93 -12.24 6.94 -3.40
CA LYS A 93 -11.73 8.02 -4.27
C LYS A 93 -10.22 8.21 -4.16
N ILE A 94 -9.57 7.60 -3.16
CA ILE A 94 -8.13 7.79 -2.85
C ILE A 94 -7.37 6.56 -3.34
N HIS A 95 -6.66 6.71 -4.45
CA HIS A 95 -5.85 5.66 -5.06
C HIS A 95 -4.38 5.93 -4.80
N PHE A 96 -3.61 4.92 -4.43
CA PHE A 96 -2.17 5.08 -4.23
C PHE A 96 -1.38 3.83 -4.61
N GLU A 97 -0.10 4.04 -4.94
CA GLU A 97 0.86 2.99 -5.23
C GLU A 97 2.06 3.15 -4.30
N LEU A 98 2.44 2.08 -3.61
CA LEU A 98 3.62 2.04 -2.76
C LEU A 98 4.75 1.28 -3.46
N PHE A 99 5.92 1.91 -3.52
CA PHE A 99 7.16 1.29 -3.93
C PHE A 99 7.96 0.91 -2.68
N THR A 100 7.67 -0.27 -2.12
CA THR A 100 8.40 -0.80 -0.96
C THR A 100 9.55 -1.68 -1.43
N THR A 101 10.75 -1.46 -0.90
CA THR A 101 11.84 -2.42 -1.03
C THR A 101 11.69 -3.51 0.03
N PRO A 102 12.08 -4.77 -0.25
CA PRO A 102 12.02 -5.88 0.71
C PRO A 102 12.70 -5.58 2.06
N GLU A 103 13.70 -4.70 2.07
CA GLU A 103 14.45 -4.30 3.26
C GLU A 103 13.68 -3.38 4.21
N GLN A 104 12.70 -2.59 3.70
CA GLN A 104 11.88 -1.69 4.53
C GLN A 104 10.78 -2.43 5.30
N ASN A 105 10.36 -3.59 4.83
CA ASN A 105 9.40 -4.44 5.54
C ASN A 105 9.99 -5.09 6.81
N SER A 106 11.32 -5.19 6.91
CA SER A 106 11.98 -5.81 8.05
C SER A 106 11.95 -4.96 9.34
N GLN A 107 11.66 -3.66 9.25
CA GLN A 107 11.66 -2.74 10.39
C GLN A 107 10.27 -2.45 10.98
N LYS A 108 9.19 -2.97 10.37
CA LYS A 108 7.81 -2.76 10.86
C LYS A 108 7.25 -3.89 11.73
N LYS A 109 8.10 -4.78 12.25
CA LYS A 109 7.67 -5.88 13.14
C LYS A 109 7.40 -5.47 14.60
N GLU A 110 7.00 -4.25 14.88
CA GLU A 110 6.61 -3.83 16.22
C GLU A 110 5.21 -3.23 16.26
N ILE A 111 4.18 -3.99 15.95
CA ILE A 111 2.84 -3.72 16.49
C ILE A 111 2.09 -5.05 16.62
N ILE A 112 1.75 -5.36 17.88
CA ILE A 112 0.95 -6.48 18.36
C ILE A 112 1.72 -7.80 18.53
N VAL A 113 2.59 -7.85 19.52
CA VAL A 113 2.84 -9.08 20.25
C VAL A 113 2.69 -8.80 21.74
N ASN A 114 1.48 -8.94 22.24
CA ASN A 114 1.23 -9.25 23.63
C ASN A 114 0.59 -10.62 23.73
N GLN A 115 1.37 -11.63 23.34
CA GLN A 115 1.36 -12.96 23.97
C GLN A 115 2.70 -13.64 23.61
N PRO A 116 3.47 -14.18 24.58
CA PRO A 116 4.66 -14.92 24.30
C PRO A 116 4.25 -16.27 23.72
N VAL A 117 4.36 -16.44 22.40
CA VAL A 117 4.39 -17.78 21.81
C VAL A 117 5.83 -18.24 21.83
N SER A 118 6.20 -18.90 22.91
CA SER A 118 7.37 -19.77 22.94
C SER A 118 7.09 -20.94 22.03
N ASP A 119 7.66 -21.00 20.83
CA ASP A 119 8.22 -22.25 20.33
C ASP A 119 9.08 -22.05 19.07
N GLU A 120 10.37 -22.24 19.18
CA GLU A 120 11.27 -22.54 18.08
C GLU A 120 10.92 -23.94 17.57
N GLY A 121 9.95 -24.07 16.63
CA GLY A 121 9.68 -25.37 16.04
C GLY A 121 8.29 -25.64 15.47
N SER A 122 7.28 -24.87 15.84
CA SER A 122 5.92 -25.11 15.33
C SER A 122 5.81 -24.67 13.86
N LYS A 123 5.49 -25.65 13.00
CA LYS A 123 5.27 -25.43 11.56
C LYS A 123 3.80 -25.64 11.23
N SER A 124 3.27 -24.77 10.39
CA SER A 124 1.95 -24.89 9.79
C SER A 124 2.04 -25.64 8.46
N ASN A 125 1.09 -26.53 8.20
CA ASN A 125 0.90 -27.14 6.89
C ASN A 125 0.02 -26.20 6.07
N ILE A 126 0.54 -25.66 5.00
CA ILE A 126 -0.16 -24.73 4.11
C ILE A 126 -0.58 -25.49 2.86
N THR A 127 -1.86 -25.43 2.54
CA THR A 127 -2.44 -25.93 1.29
C THR A 127 -2.96 -24.75 0.49
N LEU A 128 -2.37 -24.51 -0.68
CA LEU A 128 -2.82 -23.49 -1.63
C LEU A 128 -3.51 -24.13 -2.82
N LYS A 129 -4.64 -23.55 -3.25
CA LYS A 129 -5.35 -23.93 -4.47
C LYS A 129 -5.30 -22.78 -5.47
N LEU A 130 -4.91 -23.08 -6.71
CA LEU A 130 -4.89 -22.15 -7.83
C LEU A 130 -5.07 -22.93 -9.14
N ASP A 131 -6.00 -22.48 -9.99
CA ASP A 131 -6.32 -23.08 -11.30
C ASP A 131 -6.55 -24.60 -11.22
N GLY A 132 -7.27 -25.03 -10.17
CA GLY A 132 -7.56 -26.44 -9.91
C GLY A 132 -6.34 -27.28 -9.49
N ARG A 133 -5.18 -26.67 -9.26
CA ARG A 133 -3.98 -27.31 -8.73
C ARG A 133 -3.85 -27.05 -7.25
N THR A 134 -3.18 -27.96 -6.54
CA THR A 134 -2.89 -27.80 -5.11
C THR A 134 -1.39 -27.83 -4.88
N VAL A 135 -0.91 -26.93 -4.04
CA VAL A 135 0.49 -26.86 -3.59
C VAL A 135 0.50 -26.96 -2.08
N ASP A 136 1.20 -27.97 -1.55
CA ASP A 136 1.33 -28.21 -0.11
C ASP A 136 2.76 -27.96 0.33
N PHE A 137 2.95 -27.21 1.42
CA PHE A 137 4.25 -26.95 2.03
C PHE A 137 4.14 -26.65 3.51
N LYS A 138 5.30 -26.66 4.20
CA LYS A 138 5.38 -26.33 5.61
C LYS A 138 5.98 -24.93 5.80
N LEU A 139 5.36 -24.12 6.64
CA LEU A 139 5.79 -22.77 6.95
C LEU A 139 5.88 -22.58 8.47
N SER A 140 6.98 -22.01 8.96
CA SER A 140 7.10 -21.63 10.37
C SER A 140 6.13 -20.51 10.73
N LEU A 141 5.50 -20.59 11.91
CA LEU A 141 4.51 -19.60 12.36
C LEU A 141 5.04 -18.16 12.38
N ASN A 142 6.33 -17.99 12.75
CA ASN A 142 7.02 -16.70 12.80
C ASN A 142 7.95 -16.48 11.59
N GLY A 143 7.66 -17.15 10.47
CA GLY A 143 8.47 -17.13 9.26
C GLY A 143 8.13 -16.00 8.29
N GLN A 144 8.53 -16.21 7.06
CA GLN A 144 8.16 -15.35 5.92
C GLN A 144 6.65 -15.43 5.65
N SER A 145 6.15 -14.53 4.77
CA SER A 145 4.74 -14.55 4.35
C SER A 145 4.37 -15.84 3.60
N ILE A 146 3.09 -16.18 3.60
CA ILE A 146 2.57 -17.35 2.85
C ILE A 146 2.92 -17.24 1.37
N LEU A 147 2.79 -16.04 0.77
CA LEU A 147 3.17 -15.80 -0.63
C LEU A 147 4.65 -16.10 -0.87
N ASP A 148 5.55 -15.54 -0.06
CA ASP A 148 6.99 -15.71 -0.28
C ASP A 148 7.44 -17.16 -0.10
N ALA A 149 6.86 -17.85 0.88
CA ALA A 149 7.10 -19.27 1.09
C ALA A 149 6.65 -20.12 -0.12
N ALA A 150 5.47 -19.83 -0.66
CA ALA A 150 4.93 -20.52 -1.82
C ALA A 150 5.76 -20.30 -3.09
N LEU A 151 6.18 -19.05 -3.34
CA LEU A 151 7.06 -18.71 -4.47
C LEU A 151 8.41 -19.44 -4.38
N GLN A 152 8.98 -19.61 -3.18
CA GLN A 152 10.20 -20.39 -2.98
C GLN A 152 10.01 -21.89 -3.27
N GLN A 153 8.79 -22.42 -3.15
CA GLN A 153 8.45 -23.79 -3.54
C GLN A 153 8.14 -23.91 -5.04
N GLY A 154 8.27 -22.82 -5.81
CA GLY A 154 8.00 -22.81 -7.24
C GLY A 154 6.52 -22.65 -7.60
N ALA A 155 5.67 -22.25 -6.68
CA ALA A 155 4.29 -21.92 -6.99
C ALA A 155 4.22 -20.63 -7.82
N ASP A 156 3.43 -20.64 -8.89
CA ASP A 156 3.17 -19.48 -9.74
C ASP A 156 1.91 -18.75 -9.26
N LEU A 157 2.05 -17.91 -8.25
CA LEU A 157 0.94 -17.19 -7.62
C LEU A 157 0.86 -15.74 -8.13
N PRO A 158 -0.36 -15.19 -8.27
CA PRO A 158 -0.51 -13.78 -8.65
C PRO A 158 -0.06 -12.85 -7.51
N TYR A 159 0.84 -11.92 -7.83
CA TYR A 159 1.23 -10.85 -6.91
C TYR A 159 1.76 -9.62 -7.69
N ALA A 160 1.79 -8.46 -7.02
CA ALA A 160 2.37 -7.24 -7.57
C ALA A 160 3.16 -6.45 -6.50
N CYS A 161 2.48 -5.78 -5.56
CA CYS A 161 3.11 -4.80 -4.65
C CYS A 161 3.87 -5.42 -3.47
N LYS A 162 3.52 -6.63 -3.02
CA LYS A 162 3.99 -7.26 -1.77
C LYS A 162 3.90 -6.40 -0.50
N GLY A 163 3.19 -5.27 -0.55
CA GLY A 163 3.07 -4.28 0.53
C GLY A 163 1.65 -4.13 1.10
N GLY A 164 0.72 -5.02 0.75
CA GLY A 164 -0.65 -4.99 1.28
C GLY A 164 -1.54 -3.88 0.71
N VAL A 165 -1.14 -3.23 -0.40
CA VAL A 165 -1.84 -2.08 -1.00
C VAL A 165 -2.59 -2.41 -2.30
N CYS A 166 -2.40 -3.61 -2.85
CA CYS A 166 -3.15 -4.09 -4.00
C CYS A 166 -3.81 -5.42 -3.68
N CYS A 167 -4.88 -5.76 -4.42
CA CYS A 167 -5.61 -7.02 -4.26
C CYS A 167 -5.06 -8.14 -5.16
N THR A 168 -3.88 -7.99 -5.81
CA THR A 168 -3.38 -8.99 -6.76
C THR A 168 -3.10 -10.34 -6.08
N CYS A 169 -2.62 -10.36 -4.84
CA CYS A 169 -2.36 -11.57 -4.06
C CYS A 169 -3.54 -11.96 -3.13
N ARG A 170 -4.75 -11.42 -3.39
CA ARG A 170 -5.94 -11.76 -2.63
C ARG A 170 -6.32 -13.21 -2.83
N ALA A 171 -6.65 -13.89 -1.74
CA ALA A 171 -7.14 -15.25 -1.76
C ALA A 171 -8.12 -15.50 -0.61
N LYS A 172 -8.92 -16.56 -0.71
CA LYS A 172 -9.90 -16.95 0.29
C LYS A 172 -9.28 -17.92 1.29
N LEU A 173 -9.32 -17.59 2.57
CA LEU A 173 -9.01 -18.52 3.65
C LEU A 173 -10.20 -19.47 3.86
N LEU A 174 -10.00 -20.76 3.57
CA LEU A 174 -11.03 -21.80 3.72
C LEU A 174 -10.97 -22.47 5.08
N SER A 175 -9.77 -22.61 5.65
CA SER A 175 -9.56 -23.28 6.95
C SER A 175 -8.30 -22.77 7.61
N GLY A 176 -8.30 -22.78 8.95
CA GLY A 176 -7.23 -22.28 9.78
C GLY A 176 -7.39 -20.79 10.12
N GLN A 177 -6.33 -20.24 10.67
CA GLN A 177 -6.24 -18.81 11.02
C GLN A 177 -4.91 -18.24 10.54
N VAL A 178 -4.94 -16.98 10.11
CA VAL A 178 -3.77 -16.21 9.72
C VAL A 178 -3.83 -14.82 10.33
N ILE A 179 -2.68 -14.19 10.46
CA ILE A 179 -2.57 -12.76 10.78
C ILE A 179 -1.96 -12.05 9.57
N MET A 180 -2.46 -10.89 9.24
CA MET A 180 -1.86 -9.99 8.25
C MET A 180 -1.05 -8.90 8.92
N ASP A 181 0.19 -8.68 8.49
CA ASP A 181 1.04 -7.58 9.00
C ASP A 181 0.40 -6.22 8.73
N VAL A 182 -0.10 -6.03 7.51
CA VAL A 182 -0.84 -4.83 7.11
C VAL A 182 -1.94 -5.19 6.09
N ASN A 183 -3.02 -4.42 6.10
CA ASN A 183 -4.08 -4.50 5.11
C ASN A 183 -4.53 -3.08 4.74
N TYR A 184 -4.19 -2.64 3.53
CA TYR A 184 -4.63 -1.35 2.98
C TYR A 184 -5.59 -1.52 1.80
N ALA A 185 -5.73 -2.75 1.28
CA ALA A 185 -6.41 -3.02 0.03
C ALA A 185 -7.76 -3.73 0.20
N LEU A 186 -7.91 -4.59 1.22
CA LEU A 186 -9.17 -5.28 1.47
C LEU A 186 -10.08 -4.43 2.34
N GLU A 187 -11.35 -4.37 1.97
CA GLU A 187 -12.40 -3.77 2.79
C GLU A 187 -12.72 -4.66 4.01
N PRO A 188 -13.27 -4.07 5.10
CA PRO A 188 -13.63 -4.84 6.30
C PRO A 188 -14.52 -6.03 6.00
N GLU A 189 -15.51 -5.87 5.11
CA GLU A 189 -16.46 -6.90 4.69
C GLU A 189 -15.76 -8.06 3.97
N GLU A 190 -14.72 -7.79 3.19
CA GLU A 190 -13.92 -8.83 2.53
C GLU A 190 -13.12 -9.65 3.55
N VAL A 191 -12.54 -8.97 4.56
CA VAL A 191 -11.83 -9.63 5.66
C VAL A 191 -12.80 -10.49 6.50
N GLU A 192 -13.99 -9.99 6.82
CA GLU A 192 -15.05 -10.74 7.51
C GLU A 192 -15.50 -11.97 6.70
N GLN A 193 -15.54 -11.86 5.39
CA GLN A 193 -15.78 -12.98 4.50
C GLN A 193 -14.61 -13.95 4.43
N GLY A 194 -13.47 -13.66 5.03
CA GLY A 194 -12.27 -14.49 5.08
C GLY A 194 -11.32 -14.32 3.89
N PHE A 195 -11.36 -13.18 3.20
CA PHE A 195 -10.32 -12.84 2.23
C PHE A 195 -9.07 -12.34 2.94
N ILE A 196 -7.92 -12.69 2.40
CA ILE A 196 -6.60 -12.34 2.93
C ILE A 196 -5.68 -11.84 1.80
N LEU A 197 -4.68 -11.04 2.17
CA LEU A 197 -3.55 -10.70 1.30
C LEU A 197 -2.38 -11.64 1.62
N THR A 198 -2.13 -12.62 0.78
CA THR A 198 -1.14 -13.67 1.06
C THR A 198 0.29 -13.17 1.22
N CYS A 199 0.61 -12.00 0.64
CA CYS A 199 1.90 -11.33 0.82
C CYS A 199 2.11 -10.72 2.21
N GLN A 200 1.05 -10.60 3.00
CA GLN A 200 1.07 -10.03 4.35
C GLN A 200 0.64 -11.06 5.40
N SER A 201 0.23 -12.25 4.97
CA SER A 201 -0.37 -13.26 5.84
C SER A 201 0.67 -14.24 6.39
N HIS A 202 0.57 -14.50 7.70
CA HIS A 202 1.34 -15.50 8.43
C HIS A 202 0.39 -16.48 9.12
N PRO A 203 0.68 -17.79 9.12
CA PRO A 203 -0.21 -18.78 9.74
C PRO A 203 -0.20 -18.67 11.27
N LEU A 204 -1.36 -18.89 11.90
CA LEU A 204 -1.52 -18.96 13.37
C LEU A 204 -1.91 -20.37 13.82
N THR A 205 -2.35 -21.24 12.91
CA THR A 205 -2.82 -22.61 13.21
C THR A 205 -1.97 -23.65 12.48
N GLU A 206 -2.01 -24.89 12.96
CA GLU A 206 -1.23 -26.01 12.41
C GLU A 206 -1.57 -26.31 10.94
N ASN A 207 -2.82 -26.10 10.53
CA ASN A 207 -3.26 -26.32 9.17
C ASN A 207 -3.97 -25.09 8.65
N VAL A 208 -3.59 -24.64 7.45
CA VAL A 208 -4.17 -23.47 6.75
C VAL A 208 -4.45 -23.84 5.31
N VAL A 209 -5.68 -23.62 4.86
CA VAL A 209 -6.11 -23.87 3.48
C VAL A 209 -6.56 -22.58 2.84
N ILE A 210 -5.98 -22.24 1.70
CA ILE A 210 -6.20 -20.99 0.98
C ILE A 210 -6.54 -21.31 -0.47
N ASP A 211 -7.49 -20.56 -1.02
CA ASP A 211 -7.99 -20.75 -2.38
C ASP A 211 -7.94 -19.43 -3.15
N PHE A 212 -7.20 -19.40 -4.25
CA PHE A 212 -7.06 -18.25 -5.14
C PHE A 212 -8.14 -18.23 -6.25
N ASP A 213 -8.87 -19.31 -6.45
CA ASP A 213 -9.89 -19.44 -7.50
C ASP A 213 -11.21 -18.79 -7.08
N ILE A 214 -11.42 -18.53 -5.79
CA ILE A 214 -12.59 -17.85 -5.24
C ILE A 214 -12.38 -16.33 -5.31
N LYS A 215 -13.29 -15.64 -6.00
CA LYS A 215 -13.25 -14.19 -6.24
C LYS A 215 -14.25 -13.44 -5.39
#